data_437ff03c574fcf62a2862d6717336ce9
#
_entry.id   437ff03c574fcf62a2862d6717336ce9
#
_cell.length_a   1.000
_cell.length_b   1.000
_cell.length_c   1.000
_cell.angle_alpha   90.00
_cell.angle_beta   90.00
_cell.angle_gamma   90.00
#
_symmetry.space_group_name_H-M   'P 1'
#
loop_
_entity.id
_entity.type
_entity.pdbx_description
1 polymer ?
#
loop_
_entity_poly.entity_id
_entity_poly.type
_entity_poly.pdbx_seq_one_letter_code
_entity_poly.pdbx_strand_id
1 'polypeptide(L)'
;MATELKTKNKIHPQKMYLYAGLGSIVMMFAGLTSAYIVKKSQSNWLDFELPKVFIISTVVILLSSFTIQMAVKKAKEGLQNPYRGFLSVTAILGVVFMLLQYKGFMMLQANNIALTGPKSNSAASFLFVITILHLLHVLGGVIAIFGVRFKSLSAKNNPENTLPVELLSTYWHFVDILWIYLFVFLHWIG
;
A
#
# COMPACT_ATOMS: atom_id res chain seq x y z
N MET A 1 46.77 6.25 22.89
CA MET A 1 45.81 7.13 22.22
C MET A 1 45.16 6.30 21.12
N ALA A 2 44.15 5.50 21.48
CA ALA A 2 43.47 4.57 20.57
C ALA A 2 42.31 5.32 19.95
N THR A 3 42.35 5.48 18.64
CA THR A 3 41.31 6.12 17.83
C THR A 3 40.10 5.20 17.81
N GLU A 4 39.03 5.57 18.52
CA GLU A 4 37.72 4.94 18.37
C GLU A 4 37.24 5.15 16.94
N LEU A 5 37.41 4.11 16.12
CA LEU A 5 36.77 4.01 14.82
C LEU A 5 35.26 3.91 15.06
N LYS A 6 34.59 5.07 14.93
CA LYS A 6 33.14 5.18 14.81
C LYS A 6 32.67 4.11 13.84
N THR A 7 32.07 3.03 14.33
CA THR A 7 31.40 2.02 13.51
C THR A 7 30.29 2.71 12.73
N LYS A 8 30.58 3.05 11.47
CA LYS A 8 29.61 3.51 10.50
C LYS A 8 28.47 2.51 10.50
N ASN A 9 27.27 2.89 10.93
CA ASN A 9 26.06 2.07 10.86
C ASN A 9 25.89 1.59 9.41
N LYS A 10 26.38 0.37 9.11
CA LYS A 10 26.19 -0.26 7.81
C LYS A 10 24.70 -0.53 7.67
N ILE A 11 24.02 0.22 6.83
CA ILE A 11 22.63 -0.04 6.46
C ILE A 11 22.55 -1.47 5.96
N HIS A 12 21.67 -2.28 6.57
CA HIS A 12 21.50 -3.68 6.19
C HIS A 12 21.14 -3.76 4.69
N PRO A 13 21.80 -4.59 3.87
CA PRO A 13 21.59 -4.65 2.42
C PRO A 13 20.11 -4.79 2.02
N GLN A 14 19.34 -5.54 2.80
CA GLN A 14 17.90 -5.72 2.56
C GLN A 14 17.09 -4.42 2.69
N LYS A 15 17.49 -3.50 3.59
CA LYS A 15 16.84 -2.16 3.68
C LYS A 15 17.14 -1.34 2.44
N MET A 16 18.35 -1.44 1.89
CA MET A 16 18.73 -0.70 0.69
C MET A 16 17.94 -1.16 -0.54
N TYR A 17 17.77 -2.48 -0.74
CA TYR A 17 16.92 -3.02 -1.81
C TYR A 17 15.45 -2.58 -1.67
N LEU A 18 14.93 -2.58 -0.44
CA LEU A 18 13.57 -2.10 -0.20
C LEU A 18 13.43 -0.63 -0.62
N TYR A 19 14.33 0.25 -0.17
CA TYR A 19 14.25 1.69 -0.51
C TYR A 19 14.39 1.95 -2.01
N ALA A 20 15.24 1.21 -2.71
CA ALA A 20 15.35 1.29 -4.17
C ALA A 20 14.02 0.88 -4.85
N GLY A 21 13.39 -0.19 -4.37
CA GLY A 21 12.06 -0.61 -4.85
C GLY A 21 10.97 0.42 -4.58
N LEU A 22 10.93 1.01 -3.37
CA LEU A 22 9.99 2.08 -3.04
C LEU A 22 10.19 3.31 -3.93
N GLY A 23 11.44 3.68 -4.21
CA GLY A 23 11.75 4.77 -5.14
C GLY A 23 11.21 4.52 -6.55
N SER A 24 11.32 3.29 -7.07
CA SER A 24 10.75 2.90 -8.36
C SER A 24 9.22 3.03 -8.39
N ILE A 25 8.54 2.65 -7.31
CA ILE A 25 7.08 2.78 -7.18
C ILE A 25 6.68 4.26 -7.19
N VAL A 26 7.39 5.12 -6.45
CA VAL A 26 7.15 6.58 -6.45
C VAL A 26 7.25 7.14 -7.87
N MET A 27 8.31 6.81 -8.61
CA MET A 27 8.50 7.28 -9.99
C MET A 27 7.36 6.83 -10.91
N MET A 28 6.92 5.59 -10.80
CA MET A 28 5.81 5.05 -11.60
C MET A 28 4.51 5.82 -11.33
N PHE A 29 4.14 6.01 -10.07
CA PHE A 29 2.90 6.73 -9.73
C PHE A 29 2.99 8.23 -10.03
N ALA A 30 4.15 8.86 -9.86
CA ALA A 30 4.38 10.24 -10.26
C ALA A 30 4.18 10.43 -11.78
N GLY A 31 4.69 9.49 -12.59
CA GLY A 31 4.46 9.48 -14.04
C GLY A 31 2.98 9.35 -14.40
N LEU A 32 2.25 8.44 -13.75
CA LEU A 32 0.81 8.25 -14.00
C LEU A 32 -0.03 9.46 -13.59
N THR A 33 0.22 10.06 -12.43
CA THR A 33 -0.49 11.26 -12.00
C THR A 33 -0.15 12.47 -12.85
N SER A 34 1.09 12.60 -13.32
CA SER A 34 1.48 13.60 -14.30
C SER A 34 0.73 13.43 -15.62
N ALA A 35 0.66 12.19 -16.16
CA ALA A 35 -0.08 11.88 -17.37
C ALA A 35 -1.59 12.18 -17.23
N TYR A 36 -2.17 11.92 -16.04
CA TYR A 36 -3.54 12.27 -15.70
C TYR A 36 -3.79 13.78 -15.84
N ILE A 37 -2.91 14.62 -15.26
CA ILE A 37 -3.02 16.09 -15.31
C ILE A 37 -2.95 16.58 -16.75
N VAL A 38 -1.97 16.09 -17.53
CA VAL A 38 -1.80 16.46 -18.95
C VAL A 38 -3.04 16.08 -19.76
N LYS A 39 -3.62 14.90 -19.50
CA LYS A 39 -4.80 14.41 -20.23
C LYS A 39 -6.07 15.19 -19.85
N LYS A 40 -6.17 15.67 -18.61
CA LYS A 40 -7.32 16.48 -18.15
C LYS A 40 -7.49 17.76 -18.94
N SER A 41 -6.41 18.36 -19.46
CA SER A 41 -6.46 19.58 -20.28
C SER A 41 -7.03 19.36 -21.69
N GLN A 42 -7.31 18.13 -22.11
CA GLN A 42 -7.84 17.79 -23.43
C GLN A 42 -9.38 17.75 -23.41
N SER A 43 -9.99 18.06 -24.57
CA SER A 43 -11.42 18.34 -24.77
C SER A 43 -12.39 17.14 -24.64
N ASN A 44 -12.14 16.15 -23.82
CA ASN A 44 -13.09 15.03 -23.64
C ASN A 44 -12.99 14.45 -22.23
N TRP A 45 -12.87 15.33 -21.24
CA TRP A 45 -12.78 14.96 -19.84
C TRP A 45 -14.16 14.96 -19.19
N LEU A 46 -14.50 13.92 -18.46
CA LEU A 46 -15.72 13.80 -17.69
C LEU A 46 -15.40 13.94 -16.21
N ASP A 47 -15.89 14.98 -15.57
CA ASP A 47 -15.82 15.09 -14.12
C ASP A 47 -16.89 14.19 -13.49
N PHE A 48 -16.53 13.38 -12.53
CA PHE A 48 -17.45 12.53 -11.78
C PHE A 48 -17.06 12.47 -10.30
N GLU A 49 -18.06 12.37 -9.45
CA GLU A 49 -17.83 12.26 -8.01
C GLU A 49 -17.36 10.84 -7.63
N LEU A 50 -16.31 10.78 -6.81
CA LEU A 50 -15.84 9.51 -6.26
C LEU A 50 -16.87 8.93 -5.28
N PRO A 51 -17.25 7.64 -5.41
CA PRO A 51 -18.16 7.00 -4.47
C PRO A 51 -17.65 7.07 -3.02
N LYS A 52 -18.56 7.28 -2.06
CA LYS A 52 -18.23 7.36 -0.62
C LYS A 52 -17.51 6.13 -0.08
N VAL A 53 -17.59 4.99 -0.78
CA VAL A 53 -16.88 3.75 -0.44
C VAL A 53 -15.35 3.96 -0.42
N PHE A 54 -14.80 4.87 -1.23
CA PHE A 54 -13.37 5.18 -1.23
C PHE A 54 -12.93 5.86 0.08
N ILE A 55 -13.79 6.64 0.71
CA ILE A 55 -13.52 7.22 2.04
C ILE A 55 -13.47 6.11 3.10
N ILE A 56 -14.45 5.19 3.06
CA ILE A 56 -14.50 4.06 4.00
C ILE A 56 -13.25 3.19 3.84
N SER A 57 -12.85 2.88 2.61
CA SER A 57 -11.64 2.10 2.35
C SER A 57 -10.37 2.79 2.87
N THR A 58 -10.31 4.12 2.79
CA THR A 58 -9.18 4.90 3.33
C THR A 58 -9.11 4.78 4.86
N VAL A 59 -10.24 4.80 5.56
CA VAL A 59 -10.26 4.56 7.02
C VAL A 59 -9.77 3.14 7.34
N VAL A 60 -10.21 2.13 6.59
CA VAL A 60 -9.80 0.73 6.78
C VAL A 60 -8.29 0.56 6.62
N ILE A 61 -7.68 1.15 5.59
CA ILE A 61 -6.24 1.03 5.36
C ILE A 61 -5.43 1.76 6.46
N LEU A 62 -5.91 2.90 6.96
CA LEU A 62 -5.29 3.60 8.09
C LEU A 62 -5.33 2.76 9.38
N LEU A 63 -6.44 2.07 9.64
CA LEU A 63 -6.52 1.13 10.76
C LEU A 63 -5.52 -0.03 10.59
N SER A 64 -5.31 -0.51 9.36
CA SER A 64 -4.31 -1.55 9.07
C SER A 64 -2.89 -1.08 9.34
N SER A 65 -2.59 0.20 9.06
CA SER A 65 -1.31 0.84 9.36
C SER A 65 -1.03 0.83 10.88
N PHE A 66 -2.04 1.10 11.69
CA PHE A 66 -1.91 1.02 13.15
C PHE A 66 -1.67 -0.43 13.62
N THR A 67 -2.38 -1.41 13.06
CA THR A 67 -2.22 -2.82 13.47
C THR A 67 -0.85 -3.40 13.13
N ILE A 68 -0.26 -3.04 11.98
CA ILE A 68 1.10 -3.50 11.65
C ILE A 68 2.15 -2.87 12.57
N GLN A 69 1.97 -1.62 12.98
CA GLN A 69 2.84 -0.97 13.95
C GLN A 69 2.80 -1.69 15.31
N MET A 70 1.61 -2.12 15.75
CA MET A 70 1.46 -2.93 16.96
C MET A 70 2.13 -4.30 16.80
N ALA A 71 2.08 -4.91 15.60
CA ALA A 71 2.79 -6.16 15.32
C ALA A 71 4.31 -5.99 15.50
N VAL A 72 4.91 -4.91 14.96
CA VAL A 72 6.34 -4.61 15.13
C VAL A 72 6.69 -4.45 16.62
N LYS A 73 5.87 -3.71 17.38
CA LYS A 73 6.08 -3.52 18.82
C LYS A 73 6.08 -4.86 19.56
N LYS A 74 5.08 -5.72 19.30
CA LYS A 74 4.97 -7.03 19.94
C LYS A 74 6.09 -7.99 19.52
N ALA A 75 6.57 -7.89 18.29
CA ALA A 75 7.74 -8.63 17.85
C ALA A 75 9.00 -8.24 18.65
N LYS A 76 9.22 -6.94 18.88
CA LYS A 76 10.36 -6.43 19.68
C LYS A 76 10.26 -6.80 21.16
N GLU A 77 9.06 -6.94 21.68
CA GLU A 77 8.80 -7.42 23.05
C GLU A 77 8.97 -8.97 23.18
N GLY A 78 9.25 -9.69 22.09
CA GLY A 78 9.36 -11.15 22.07
C GLY A 78 8.02 -11.91 22.19
N LEU A 79 6.90 -11.21 22.16
CA LEU A 79 5.56 -11.77 22.34
C LEU A 79 5.01 -12.35 21.03
N GLN A 80 5.30 -13.63 20.76
CA GLN A 80 5.01 -14.28 19.48
C GLN A 80 3.49 -14.41 19.18
N ASN A 81 2.66 -14.74 20.17
CA ASN A 81 1.23 -14.93 19.95
C ASN A 81 0.50 -13.62 19.55
N PRO A 82 0.61 -12.49 20.30
CA PRO A 82 0.00 -11.24 19.86
C PRO A 82 0.62 -10.69 18.57
N TYR A 83 1.92 -10.87 18.34
CA TYR A 83 2.57 -10.51 17.08
C TYR A 83 1.87 -11.15 15.87
N ARG A 84 1.67 -12.48 15.90
CA ARG A 84 0.97 -13.21 14.83
C ARG A 84 -0.49 -12.79 14.67
N GLY A 85 -1.14 -12.47 15.78
CA GLY A 85 -2.52 -11.93 15.79
C GLY A 85 -2.62 -10.61 15.03
N PHE A 86 -1.77 -9.65 15.36
CA PHE A 86 -1.75 -8.35 14.69
C PHE A 86 -1.40 -8.44 13.20
N LEU A 87 -0.46 -9.31 12.80
CA LEU A 87 -0.18 -9.57 11.38
C LEU A 87 -1.42 -10.10 10.64
N SER A 88 -2.17 -11.01 11.27
CA SER A 88 -3.39 -11.54 10.65
C SER A 88 -4.46 -10.46 10.48
N VAL A 89 -4.66 -9.61 11.50
CA VAL A 89 -5.61 -8.49 11.44
C VAL A 89 -5.21 -7.52 10.32
N THR A 90 -3.92 -7.19 10.20
CA THR A 90 -3.43 -6.33 9.11
C THR A 90 -3.73 -6.95 7.73
N ALA A 91 -3.47 -8.26 7.54
CA ALA A 91 -3.77 -8.94 6.28
C ALA A 91 -5.27 -8.93 5.96
N ILE A 92 -6.13 -9.18 6.95
CA ILE A 92 -7.60 -9.15 6.78
C ILE A 92 -8.05 -7.74 6.38
N LEU A 93 -7.56 -6.68 7.05
CA LEU A 93 -7.89 -5.30 6.71
C LEU A 93 -7.42 -4.93 5.29
N GLY A 94 -6.26 -5.42 4.86
CA GLY A 94 -5.78 -5.26 3.48
C GLY A 94 -6.71 -5.93 2.46
N VAL A 95 -7.20 -7.13 2.74
CA VAL A 95 -8.18 -7.82 1.88
C VAL A 95 -9.52 -7.07 1.88
N VAL A 96 -10.00 -6.60 3.03
CA VAL A 96 -11.24 -5.79 3.12
C VAL A 96 -11.08 -4.50 2.31
N PHE A 97 -9.94 -3.84 2.37
CA PHE A 97 -9.64 -2.68 1.53
C PHE A 97 -9.78 -2.99 0.04
N MET A 98 -9.17 -4.09 -0.45
CA MET A 98 -9.28 -4.50 -1.86
C MET A 98 -10.73 -4.78 -2.27
N LEU A 99 -11.52 -5.43 -1.41
CA LEU A 99 -12.93 -5.69 -1.67
C LEU A 99 -13.77 -4.40 -1.73
N LEU A 100 -13.47 -3.42 -0.87
CA LEU A 100 -14.13 -2.11 -0.91
C LEU A 100 -13.79 -1.34 -2.19
N GLN A 101 -12.53 -1.42 -2.67
CA GLN A 101 -12.13 -0.83 -3.95
C GLN A 101 -12.91 -1.47 -5.11
N TYR A 102 -13.02 -2.79 -5.12
CA TYR A 102 -13.82 -3.50 -6.13
C TYR A 102 -15.28 -3.06 -6.12
N LYS A 103 -15.91 -2.92 -4.94
CA LYS A 103 -17.27 -2.35 -4.82
C LYS A 103 -17.35 -0.92 -5.35
N GLY A 104 -16.35 -0.10 -5.09
CA GLY A 104 -16.28 1.27 -5.63
C GLY A 104 -16.31 1.28 -7.15
N PHE A 105 -15.57 0.39 -7.80
CA PHE A 105 -15.61 0.26 -9.27
C PHE A 105 -16.96 -0.24 -9.79
N MET A 106 -17.60 -1.18 -9.11
CA MET A 106 -18.96 -1.63 -9.48
C MET A 106 -19.98 -0.48 -9.41
N MET A 107 -19.87 0.38 -8.39
CA MET A 107 -20.74 1.56 -8.26
C MET A 107 -20.52 2.57 -9.38
N LEU A 108 -19.27 2.80 -9.80
CA LEU A 108 -18.96 3.67 -10.94
C LEU A 108 -19.57 3.11 -12.24
N GLN A 109 -19.45 1.82 -12.49
CA GLN A 109 -20.04 1.16 -13.65
C GLN A 109 -21.58 1.21 -13.63
N ALA A 110 -22.20 1.04 -12.47
CA ALA A 110 -23.66 1.16 -12.31
C ALA A 110 -24.17 2.57 -12.65
N ASN A 111 -23.35 3.60 -12.45
CA ASN A 111 -23.62 4.97 -12.84
C ASN A 111 -23.28 5.28 -14.32
N ASN A 112 -23.18 4.27 -15.17
CA ASN A 112 -22.82 4.37 -16.59
C ASN A 112 -21.43 4.98 -16.85
N ILE A 113 -20.53 4.98 -15.87
CA ILE A 113 -19.14 5.41 -16.05
C ILE A 113 -18.34 4.17 -16.47
N ALA A 114 -18.13 4.01 -17.80
CA ALA A 114 -17.36 2.91 -18.33
C ALA A 114 -15.87 3.12 -18.02
N LEU A 115 -15.28 2.18 -17.27
CA LEU A 115 -13.86 2.22 -16.85
C LEU A 115 -12.92 1.78 -17.98
N THR A 116 -13.42 0.94 -18.90
CA THR A 116 -12.64 0.37 -20.02
C THR A 116 -13.52 0.19 -21.24
N GLY A 117 -12.92 0.11 -22.44
CA GLY A 117 -13.61 -0.15 -23.70
C GLY A 117 -13.92 1.09 -24.54
N PRO A 118 -14.62 0.93 -25.69
CA PRO A 118 -14.83 2.01 -26.67
C PRO A 118 -15.65 3.20 -26.15
N LYS A 119 -16.44 2.98 -25.10
CA LYS A 119 -17.28 4.02 -24.45
C LYS A 119 -16.64 4.58 -23.17
N SER A 120 -15.39 4.18 -22.84
CA SER A 120 -14.71 4.66 -21.65
C SER A 120 -14.27 6.10 -21.81
N ASN A 121 -14.37 6.85 -20.72
CA ASN A 121 -13.78 8.18 -20.63
C ASN A 121 -12.33 8.10 -20.13
N SER A 122 -11.48 8.99 -20.61
CA SER A 122 -10.05 9.01 -20.21
C SER A 122 -9.88 9.15 -18.69
N ALA A 123 -10.70 9.97 -18.02
CA ALA A 123 -10.67 10.15 -16.57
C ALA A 123 -10.91 8.85 -15.82
N ALA A 124 -11.98 8.13 -16.16
CA ALA A 124 -12.35 6.85 -15.55
C ALA A 124 -11.29 5.75 -15.81
N SER A 125 -10.72 5.72 -17.02
CA SER A 125 -9.66 4.77 -17.38
C SER A 125 -8.37 5.01 -16.60
N PHE A 126 -7.95 6.26 -16.43
CA PHE A 126 -6.78 6.60 -15.61
C PHE A 126 -7.00 6.28 -14.13
N LEU A 127 -8.17 6.64 -13.58
CA LEU A 127 -8.55 6.27 -12.21
C LEU A 127 -8.44 4.75 -12.02
N PHE A 128 -9.00 3.98 -12.95
CA PHE A 128 -8.97 2.52 -12.90
C PHE A 128 -7.54 1.98 -12.92
N VAL A 129 -6.70 2.43 -13.87
CA VAL A 129 -5.31 1.97 -14.02
C VAL A 129 -4.49 2.30 -12.77
N ILE A 130 -4.55 3.55 -12.27
CA ILE A 130 -3.83 3.99 -11.07
C ILE A 130 -4.24 3.15 -9.86
N THR A 131 -5.54 2.95 -9.66
CA THR A 131 -6.06 2.19 -8.51
C THR A 131 -5.70 0.71 -8.62
N ILE A 132 -5.82 0.08 -9.80
CA ILE A 132 -5.44 -1.33 -9.98
C ILE A 132 -3.96 -1.55 -9.73
N LEU A 133 -3.08 -0.69 -10.23
CA LEU A 133 -1.65 -0.79 -9.94
C LEU A 133 -1.36 -0.65 -8.44
N HIS A 134 -2.07 0.25 -7.76
CA HIS A 134 -1.97 0.34 -6.31
C HIS A 134 -2.46 -0.94 -5.61
N LEU A 135 -3.59 -1.50 -6.03
CA LEU A 135 -4.12 -2.77 -5.49
C LEU A 135 -3.16 -3.94 -5.67
N LEU A 136 -2.41 -4.00 -6.79
CA LEU A 136 -1.36 -5.00 -7.00
C LEU A 136 -0.23 -4.86 -5.96
N HIS A 137 0.13 -3.64 -5.58
CA HIS A 137 1.13 -3.41 -4.51
C HIS A 137 0.58 -3.80 -3.14
N VAL A 138 -0.68 -3.48 -2.84
CA VAL A 138 -1.36 -3.94 -1.61
C VAL A 138 -1.40 -5.47 -1.56
N LEU A 139 -1.76 -6.12 -2.65
CA LEU A 139 -1.77 -7.59 -2.76
C LEU A 139 -0.38 -8.18 -2.50
N GLY A 140 0.67 -7.60 -3.10
CA GLY A 140 2.06 -7.99 -2.83
C GLY A 140 2.41 -7.87 -1.35
N GLY A 141 1.97 -6.80 -0.69
CA GLY A 141 2.12 -6.59 0.74
C GLY A 141 1.38 -7.64 1.59
N VAL A 142 0.13 -7.97 1.22
CA VAL A 142 -0.65 -9.03 1.89
C VAL A 142 0.05 -10.38 1.77
N ILE A 143 0.56 -10.73 0.57
CA ILE A 143 1.32 -11.96 0.36
C ILE A 143 2.59 -11.98 1.22
N ALA A 144 3.30 -10.85 1.31
CA ALA A 144 4.49 -10.72 2.15
C ALA A 144 4.15 -10.88 3.65
N ILE A 145 3.01 -10.34 4.13
CA ILE A 145 2.52 -10.54 5.51
C ILE A 145 2.32 -12.04 5.77
N PHE A 146 1.65 -12.76 4.88
CA PHE A 146 1.48 -14.21 5.01
C PHE A 146 2.83 -14.93 5.03
N GLY A 147 3.77 -14.57 4.16
CA GLY A 147 5.13 -15.14 4.13
C GLY A 147 5.87 -14.97 5.46
N VAL A 148 5.86 -13.76 6.04
CA VAL A 148 6.48 -13.47 7.34
C VAL A 148 5.77 -14.23 8.46
N ARG A 149 4.44 -14.30 8.43
CA ARG A 149 3.63 -15.03 9.41
C ARG A 149 3.93 -16.54 9.38
N PHE A 150 3.97 -17.16 8.19
CA PHE A 150 4.29 -18.59 8.06
C PHE A 150 5.71 -18.90 8.54
N LYS A 151 6.68 -18.05 8.18
CA LYS A 151 8.04 -18.17 8.71
C LYS A 151 8.07 -18.12 10.24
N SER A 152 7.25 -17.29 10.87
CA SER A 152 7.19 -17.17 12.34
C SER A 152 6.58 -18.40 13.02
N LEU A 153 5.91 -19.30 12.27
CA LEU A 153 5.38 -20.58 12.78
C LEU A 153 6.45 -21.68 12.81
N SER A 154 7.51 -21.55 12.03
CA SER A 154 8.60 -22.53 11.99
C SER A 154 9.50 -22.38 13.21
N ALA A 155 9.69 -23.46 13.97
CA ALA A 155 10.49 -23.51 15.19
C ALA A 155 11.98 -23.13 15.00
N LYS A 156 12.44 -22.99 13.74
CA LYS A 156 13.82 -22.62 13.35
C LYS A 156 14.08 -21.10 13.36
N ASN A 157 13.06 -20.26 13.58
CA ASN A 157 13.27 -18.82 13.58
C ASN A 157 13.76 -18.33 14.94
N ASN A 158 14.92 -17.67 14.90
CA ASN A 158 15.46 -16.94 16.03
C ASN A 158 14.46 -15.85 16.45
N PRO A 159 13.89 -15.89 17.67
CA PRO A 159 12.87 -14.90 18.10
C PRO A 159 13.40 -13.47 18.13
N GLU A 160 14.72 -13.28 18.09
CA GLU A 160 15.37 -11.97 18.09
C GLU A 160 15.41 -11.28 16.71
N ASN A 161 15.10 -11.99 15.61
CA ASN A 161 15.20 -11.42 14.27
C ASN A 161 13.90 -10.66 13.90
N THR A 162 13.80 -9.39 14.28
CA THR A 162 12.70 -8.49 13.95
C THR A 162 12.82 -7.85 12.56
N LEU A 163 13.95 -8.03 11.87
CA LEU A 163 14.22 -7.37 10.59
C LEU A 163 13.13 -7.62 9.52
N PRO A 164 12.60 -8.85 9.31
CA PRO A 164 11.57 -9.08 8.30
C PRO A 164 10.28 -8.30 8.56
N VAL A 165 9.85 -8.21 9.81
CA VAL A 165 8.62 -7.46 10.14
C VAL A 165 8.84 -5.95 10.08
N GLU A 166 10.05 -5.45 10.37
CA GLU A 166 10.39 -4.04 10.20
C GLU A 166 10.38 -3.62 8.73
N LEU A 167 10.97 -4.43 7.84
CA LEU A 167 10.93 -4.21 6.40
C LEU A 167 9.49 -4.22 5.87
N LEU A 168 8.71 -5.19 6.31
CA LEU A 168 7.31 -5.34 5.95
C LEU A 168 6.49 -4.13 6.40
N SER A 169 6.69 -3.67 7.64
CA SER A 169 6.02 -2.47 8.17
C SER A 169 6.38 -1.21 7.38
N THR A 170 7.67 -1.04 7.03
CA THR A 170 8.12 0.08 6.21
C THR A 170 7.43 0.08 4.84
N TYR A 171 7.36 -1.09 4.19
CA TYR A 171 6.65 -1.25 2.92
C TYR A 171 5.15 -0.94 3.05
N TRP A 172 4.50 -1.48 4.09
CA TRP A 172 3.06 -1.31 4.32
C TRP A 172 2.69 0.16 4.54
N HIS A 173 3.40 0.85 5.44
CA HIS A 173 3.18 2.28 5.67
C HIS A 173 3.41 3.11 4.41
N PHE A 174 4.41 2.76 3.59
CA PHE A 174 4.62 3.43 2.31
C PHE A 174 3.41 3.26 1.38
N VAL A 175 2.89 2.04 1.24
CA VAL A 175 1.71 1.77 0.39
C VAL A 175 0.47 2.51 0.93
N ASP A 176 0.28 2.57 2.25
CA ASP A 176 -0.81 3.32 2.88
C ASP A 176 -0.71 4.83 2.60
N ILE A 177 0.48 5.42 2.74
CA ILE A 177 0.74 6.84 2.42
C ILE A 177 0.51 7.12 0.94
N LEU A 178 0.97 6.20 0.08
CA LEU A 178 0.74 6.29 -1.36
C LEU A 178 -0.77 6.31 -1.68
N TRP A 179 -1.58 5.48 -1.00
CA TRP A 179 -3.03 5.51 -1.16
C TRP A 179 -3.64 6.86 -0.76
N ILE A 180 -3.23 7.41 0.38
CA ILE A 180 -3.72 8.73 0.83
C ILE A 180 -3.40 9.79 -0.23
N TYR A 181 -2.17 9.79 -0.76
CA TYR A 181 -1.77 10.68 -1.84
C TYR A 181 -2.67 10.51 -3.07
N LEU A 182 -2.88 9.28 -3.54
CA LEU A 182 -3.71 8.98 -4.69
C LEU A 182 -5.18 9.36 -4.46
N PHE A 183 -5.72 9.08 -3.29
CA PHE A 183 -7.10 9.42 -2.94
C PHE A 183 -7.32 10.93 -2.94
N VAL A 184 -6.43 11.70 -2.29
CA VAL A 184 -6.50 13.17 -2.27
C VAL A 184 -6.33 13.74 -3.69
N PHE A 185 -5.37 13.20 -4.45
CA PHE A 185 -5.13 13.61 -5.83
C PHE A 185 -6.37 13.38 -6.71
N LEU A 186 -6.96 12.18 -6.67
CA LEU A 186 -8.14 11.83 -7.46
C LEU A 186 -9.41 12.56 -6.99
N HIS A 187 -9.49 12.93 -5.71
CA HIS A 187 -10.62 13.67 -5.18
C HIS A 187 -10.57 15.17 -5.51
N TRP A 188 -9.37 15.73 -5.58
CA TRP A 188 -9.20 17.20 -5.81
C TRP A 188 -9.01 17.54 -7.29
N ILE A 189 -8.36 16.67 -8.04
CA ILE A 189 -8.04 16.90 -9.47
C ILE A 189 -8.99 16.11 -10.38
N GLY A 190 -9.72 15.11 -9.85
CA GLY A 190 -10.64 14.23 -10.56
C GLY A 190 -11.95 14.86 -11.07
#